data_2266ca63e4939328807837b159870260
#
_entry.id   2266ca63e4939328807837b159870260
#
_cell.length_a   1.000
_cell.length_b   1.000
_cell.length_c   1.000
_cell.angle_alpha   90.00
_cell.angle_beta   90.00
_cell.angle_gamma   90.00
#
_symmetry.space_group_name_H-M   'P 1'
#
loop_
_entity.id
_entity.type
_entity.pdbx_description
1 polymer ?
#
loop_
_entity_poly.entity_id
_entity_poly.type
_entity_poly.pdbx_seq_one_letter_code
_entity_poly.pdbx_strand_id
1 'polypeptide(L)'
;MKKLILILALLIGNICFASEVMILHTSDTHGRISPIEYNGVKNMGGFSKRLVFVNEIRNKNKNVLLLDSGDYFQGSIYYRIDYGKRIAKLLPDIKYDAIALGNHEFDNGTKVLKHNIKNSKTQFLSANVHFKDRYLKNAVKPYIIKEFDGERFLIIGVTTSSLANLSDTNNITVTNPIDEINKIIKQVKYDRLIILSHCGLDEDRQIAKAIPSIDLILGGHNHYFFQTTERVGNVPIVQDGEFGIRVGELKFDKNLKSYTYKNMTPELISDANVDKKIEKINHHIKKVTSEVLANSQIVLIGNQSTLEHNQTNLGKLVLTSMAKAFPEYDAVLTNSGSIRVNRNLKGNITYADVLEILPFDNDIVMVEIQGKHLNEVLFHGQQQNRRYLQYYVKDKKIDNNKVYKVITNSYIAQGKDGYDNFKYGKVVKKSPVPPTKLLIQTLKEMQVITDKKLNFENL
;
A
#
# COMPACT_ATOMS: atom_id res chain seq x y z
N MET A 1 29.81 -79.90 -6.38
CA MET A 1 29.38 -78.78 -7.22
C MET A 1 28.63 -77.82 -6.34
N LYS A 2 29.33 -76.72 -5.91
CA LYS A 2 28.73 -75.67 -5.06
C LYS A 2 28.15 -74.58 -5.98
N LYS A 3 26.82 -74.34 -5.97
CA LYS A 3 26.17 -73.25 -6.68
C LYS A 3 26.42 -71.99 -5.94
N LEU A 4 27.14 -71.06 -6.57
CA LEU A 4 27.37 -69.70 -6.13
C LEU A 4 26.12 -68.90 -6.50
N ILE A 5 25.31 -68.44 -5.52
CA ILE A 5 24.18 -67.56 -5.73
C ILE A 5 24.74 -66.12 -5.64
N LEU A 6 24.80 -65.46 -6.77
CA LEU A 6 25.18 -64.04 -6.88
C LEU A 6 23.97 -63.21 -6.54
N ILE A 7 23.93 -62.60 -5.34
CA ILE A 7 22.92 -61.62 -4.95
C ILE A 7 23.34 -60.28 -5.52
N LEU A 8 22.73 -59.88 -6.62
CA LEU A 8 22.85 -58.55 -7.20
C LEU A 8 21.96 -57.60 -6.38
N ALA A 9 22.53 -56.90 -5.39
CA ALA A 9 21.85 -55.84 -4.69
C ALA A 9 21.69 -54.64 -5.65
N LEU A 10 20.50 -54.47 -6.22
CA LEU A 10 20.10 -53.25 -6.91
C LEU A 10 20.07 -52.11 -5.90
N LEU A 11 21.14 -51.33 -5.83
CA LEU A 11 21.13 -49.99 -5.28
C LEU A 11 20.27 -49.11 -6.19
N ILE A 12 18.95 -49.12 -5.99
CA ILE A 12 18.06 -48.09 -6.48
C ILE A 12 18.40 -46.84 -5.67
N GLY A 13 19.39 -46.09 -6.12
CA GLY A 13 19.60 -44.73 -5.65
C GLY A 13 18.28 -43.99 -5.91
N ASN A 14 17.60 -43.58 -4.85
CA ASN A 14 16.51 -42.60 -4.96
C ASN A 14 17.12 -41.36 -5.60
N ILE A 15 17.01 -41.24 -6.93
CA ILE A 15 17.22 -40.00 -7.63
C ILE A 15 16.07 -39.12 -7.14
N CYS A 16 16.31 -38.36 -6.08
CA CYS A 16 15.41 -37.32 -5.62
C CYS A 16 15.42 -36.27 -6.72
N PHE A 17 14.49 -36.37 -7.66
CA PHE A 17 14.21 -35.24 -8.55
C PHE A 17 13.71 -34.13 -7.66
N ALA A 18 14.46 -33.04 -7.58
CA ALA A 18 13.99 -31.84 -6.93
C ALA A 18 12.63 -31.48 -7.54
N SER A 19 11.59 -31.40 -6.73
CA SER A 19 10.26 -31.17 -7.25
C SER A 19 10.10 -29.70 -7.63
N GLU A 20 9.58 -29.46 -8.81
CA GLU A 20 9.23 -28.11 -9.23
C GLU A 20 8.14 -27.55 -8.29
N VAL A 21 8.41 -26.38 -7.72
CA VAL A 21 7.46 -25.62 -6.93
C VAL A 21 6.98 -24.43 -7.76
N MET A 22 5.68 -24.29 -7.90
CA MET A 22 5.06 -23.12 -8.51
C MET A 22 4.84 -22.06 -7.43
N ILE A 23 5.50 -20.91 -7.55
CA ILE A 23 5.29 -19.76 -6.67
C ILE A 23 4.40 -18.77 -7.39
N LEU A 24 3.26 -18.46 -6.78
CA LEU A 24 2.38 -17.37 -7.20
C LEU A 24 2.61 -16.17 -6.30
N HIS A 25 2.77 -14.99 -6.92
CA HIS A 25 3.10 -13.78 -6.20
C HIS A 25 2.18 -12.61 -6.54
N THR A 26 1.78 -11.88 -5.51
CA THR A 26 1.08 -10.59 -5.61
C THR A 26 1.71 -9.59 -4.64
N SER A 27 1.48 -8.31 -4.85
CA SER A 27 1.83 -7.25 -3.91
C SER A 27 0.92 -6.04 -4.09
N ASP A 28 0.95 -5.11 -3.13
CA ASP A 28 0.36 -3.79 -3.25
C ASP A 28 -1.11 -3.83 -3.73
N THR A 29 -1.88 -4.79 -3.18
CA THR A 29 -3.29 -4.99 -3.57
C THR A 29 -4.16 -3.80 -3.17
N HIS A 30 -3.78 -3.06 -2.11
CA HIS A 30 -4.43 -1.83 -1.66
C HIS A 30 -5.94 -1.94 -1.52
N GLY A 31 -6.41 -3.11 -1.02
CA GLY A 31 -7.81 -3.38 -0.77
C GLY A 31 -8.71 -3.41 -2.01
N ARG A 32 -8.15 -3.57 -3.20
CA ARG A 32 -8.91 -3.65 -4.46
C ARG A 32 -9.50 -5.05 -4.62
N ILE A 33 -10.71 -5.23 -4.07
CA ILE A 33 -11.44 -6.52 -4.14
C ILE A 33 -12.32 -6.64 -5.37
N SER A 34 -12.88 -5.53 -5.87
CA SER A 34 -13.59 -5.48 -7.16
C SER A 34 -12.65 -5.15 -8.30
N PRO A 35 -12.98 -5.55 -9.53
CA PRO A 35 -12.29 -5.08 -10.71
C PRO A 35 -12.36 -3.55 -10.84
N ILE A 36 -11.33 -2.98 -11.45
CA ILE A 36 -11.19 -1.52 -11.66
C ILE A 36 -10.98 -1.19 -13.14
N GLU A 37 -11.07 0.08 -13.48
CA GLU A 37 -10.52 0.59 -14.73
C GLU A 37 -9.03 0.90 -14.52
N TYR A 38 -8.17 0.35 -15.36
CA TYR A 38 -6.73 0.53 -15.28
C TYR A 38 -6.16 0.79 -16.67
N ASN A 39 -5.47 1.92 -16.86
CA ASN A 39 -4.94 2.38 -18.15
C ASN A 39 -5.97 2.34 -19.30
N GLY A 40 -7.20 2.78 -19.02
CA GLY A 40 -8.30 2.81 -19.99
C GLY A 40 -8.99 1.47 -20.24
N VAL A 41 -8.52 0.38 -19.64
CA VAL A 41 -9.16 -0.95 -19.73
C VAL A 41 -10.04 -1.16 -18.51
N LYS A 42 -11.34 -1.31 -18.73
CA LYS A 42 -12.31 -1.60 -17.65
C LYS A 42 -12.23 -3.05 -17.21
N ASN A 43 -12.69 -3.32 -15.97
CA ASN A 43 -12.82 -4.67 -15.43
C ASN A 43 -11.48 -5.43 -15.27
N MET A 44 -10.38 -4.70 -15.01
CA MET A 44 -9.08 -5.27 -14.70
C MET A 44 -8.95 -5.65 -13.22
N GLY A 45 -8.18 -6.69 -12.89
CA GLY A 45 -7.98 -7.12 -11.52
C GLY A 45 -9.20 -7.83 -10.93
N GLY A 46 -9.38 -7.67 -9.62
CA GLY A 46 -10.47 -8.25 -8.83
C GLY A 46 -10.11 -9.55 -8.12
N PHE A 47 -10.55 -9.64 -6.87
CA PHE A 47 -10.26 -10.77 -5.97
C PHE A 47 -10.78 -12.12 -6.54
N SER A 48 -11.98 -12.12 -7.11
CA SER A 48 -12.64 -13.33 -7.60
C SER A 48 -11.89 -13.98 -8.76
N LYS A 49 -11.41 -13.19 -9.72
CA LYS A 49 -10.60 -13.68 -10.87
C LYS A 49 -9.26 -14.25 -10.37
N ARG A 50 -8.59 -13.55 -9.43
CA ARG A 50 -7.34 -14.06 -8.82
C ARG A 50 -7.57 -15.40 -8.14
N LEU A 51 -8.68 -15.55 -7.40
CA LEU A 51 -9.04 -16.81 -6.75
C LEU A 51 -9.19 -17.95 -7.76
N VAL A 52 -9.94 -17.73 -8.84
CA VAL A 52 -10.13 -18.75 -9.89
C VAL A 52 -8.79 -19.14 -10.50
N PHE A 53 -7.96 -18.15 -10.87
CA PHE A 53 -6.64 -18.40 -11.43
C PHE A 53 -5.73 -19.19 -10.46
N VAL A 54 -5.66 -18.77 -9.20
CA VAL A 54 -4.87 -19.49 -8.18
C VAL A 54 -5.33 -20.94 -8.03
N ASN A 55 -6.65 -21.18 -8.01
CA ASN A 55 -7.19 -22.53 -7.91
C ASN A 55 -6.91 -23.38 -9.17
N GLU A 56 -6.92 -22.78 -10.35
CA GLU A 56 -6.51 -23.49 -11.59
C GLU A 56 -5.05 -23.95 -11.52
N ILE A 57 -4.15 -23.08 -11.02
CA ILE A 57 -2.74 -23.45 -10.86
C ILE A 57 -2.57 -24.54 -9.80
N ARG A 58 -3.28 -24.45 -8.66
CA ARG A 58 -3.25 -25.48 -7.62
C ARG A 58 -3.77 -26.84 -8.10
N ASN A 59 -4.76 -26.83 -8.97
CA ASN A 59 -5.30 -28.08 -9.55
C ASN A 59 -4.33 -28.74 -10.55
N LYS A 60 -3.43 -27.95 -11.17
CA LYS A 60 -2.47 -28.43 -12.18
C LYS A 60 -1.10 -28.78 -11.59
N ASN A 61 -0.77 -28.27 -10.41
CA ASN A 61 0.55 -28.42 -9.80
C ASN A 61 0.42 -28.99 -8.38
N LYS A 62 1.28 -29.95 -8.05
CA LYS A 62 1.32 -30.58 -6.72
C LYS A 62 1.79 -29.61 -5.64
N ASN A 63 2.84 -28.87 -5.94
CA ASN A 63 3.53 -27.97 -5.01
C ASN A 63 3.31 -26.53 -5.44
N VAL A 64 2.50 -25.79 -4.69
CA VAL A 64 2.17 -24.39 -4.98
C VAL A 64 2.32 -23.55 -3.71
N LEU A 65 3.06 -22.44 -3.82
CA LEU A 65 3.11 -21.37 -2.82
C LEU A 65 2.38 -20.15 -3.35
N LEU A 66 1.50 -19.56 -2.55
CA LEU A 66 0.88 -18.27 -2.84
C LEU A 66 1.33 -17.25 -1.79
N LEU A 67 2.08 -16.25 -2.22
CA LEU A 67 2.70 -15.24 -1.36
C LEU A 67 2.29 -13.83 -1.79
N ASP A 68 2.22 -12.91 -0.80
CA ASP A 68 1.94 -11.49 -1.06
C ASP A 68 2.95 -10.60 -0.31
N SER A 69 3.53 -9.65 -1.02
CA SER A 69 4.59 -8.79 -0.48
C SER A 69 4.09 -7.57 0.31
N GLY A 70 2.82 -7.53 0.71
CA GLY A 70 2.29 -6.49 1.61
C GLY A 70 1.54 -5.35 0.94
N ASP A 71 1.17 -4.35 1.73
CA ASP A 71 0.23 -3.28 1.36
C ASP A 71 -1.10 -3.85 0.84
N TYR A 72 -1.61 -4.82 1.59
CA TYR A 72 -2.79 -5.56 1.18
C TYR A 72 -4.09 -4.80 1.42
N PHE A 73 -4.21 -4.03 2.52
CA PHE A 73 -5.49 -3.50 3.01
C PHE A 73 -5.79 -2.08 2.56
N GLN A 74 -4.95 -1.12 2.91
CA GLN A 74 -5.21 0.31 2.76
C GLN A 74 -5.08 0.76 1.28
N GLY A 75 -5.87 1.75 0.86
CA GLY A 75 -5.78 2.38 -0.47
C GLY A 75 -7.08 2.36 -1.27
N SER A 76 -8.19 1.84 -0.72
CA SER A 76 -9.47 1.78 -1.41
C SER A 76 -10.64 2.21 -0.53
N ILE A 77 -11.79 2.49 -1.17
CA ILE A 77 -13.04 2.78 -0.46
C ILE A 77 -13.44 1.59 0.45
N TYR A 78 -13.10 0.37 0.08
CA TYR A 78 -13.37 -0.84 0.89
C TYR A 78 -12.68 -0.78 2.23
N TYR A 79 -11.44 -0.28 2.26
CA TYR A 79 -10.71 -0.07 3.49
C TYR A 79 -11.30 1.10 4.30
N ARG A 80 -11.61 2.21 3.64
CA ARG A 80 -12.07 3.45 4.31
C ARG A 80 -13.37 3.29 5.10
N ILE A 81 -14.26 2.37 4.70
CA ILE A 81 -15.56 2.18 5.36
C ILE A 81 -15.44 1.43 6.69
N ASP A 82 -14.52 0.48 6.81
CA ASP A 82 -14.39 -0.34 8.03
C ASP A 82 -12.96 -0.76 8.36
N TYR A 83 -12.00 0.02 7.87
CA TYR A 83 -10.57 -0.21 8.09
C TYR A 83 -10.09 -1.61 7.69
N GLY A 84 -10.64 -2.15 6.58
CA GLY A 84 -10.21 -3.41 5.99
C GLY A 84 -10.87 -4.67 6.57
N LYS A 85 -11.82 -4.53 7.48
CA LYS A 85 -12.50 -5.68 8.12
C LYS A 85 -13.16 -6.63 7.11
N ARG A 86 -13.81 -6.09 6.08
CA ARG A 86 -14.45 -6.90 5.04
C ARG A 86 -13.45 -7.51 4.08
N ILE A 87 -12.37 -6.78 3.78
CA ILE A 87 -11.24 -7.29 2.97
C ILE A 87 -10.62 -8.50 3.67
N ALA A 88 -10.30 -8.37 4.96
CA ALA A 88 -9.71 -9.45 5.75
C ALA A 88 -10.54 -10.74 5.74
N LYS A 89 -11.88 -10.62 5.74
CA LYS A 89 -12.79 -11.77 5.71
C LYS A 89 -12.83 -12.51 4.37
N LEU A 90 -12.30 -11.97 3.29
CA LEU A 90 -12.17 -12.65 1.99
C LEU A 90 -10.88 -13.49 1.91
N LEU A 91 -9.84 -13.14 2.68
CA LEU A 91 -8.54 -13.82 2.62
C LEU A 91 -8.60 -15.35 2.82
N PRO A 92 -9.47 -15.89 3.71
CA PRO A 92 -9.60 -17.34 3.84
C PRO A 92 -10.06 -18.07 2.58
N ASP A 93 -10.71 -17.39 1.63
CA ASP A 93 -11.17 -18.01 0.38
C ASP A 93 -9.98 -18.30 -0.55
N ILE A 94 -9.02 -17.37 -0.69
CA ILE A 94 -7.87 -17.52 -1.60
C ILE A 94 -6.67 -18.24 -0.98
N LYS A 95 -6.58 -18.29 0.36
CA LYS A 95 -5.61 -19.05 1.12
C LYS A 95 -4.15 -18.72 0.78
N TYR A 96 -3.74 -17.47 1.01
CA TYR A 96 -2.32 -17.12 0.99
C TYR A 96 -1.54 -17.96 2.02
N ASP A 97 -0.39 -18.47 1.64
CA ASP A 97 0.54 -19.14 2.55
C ASP A 97 1.19 -18.15 3.51
N ALA A 98 1.52 -16.96 3.00
CA ALA A 98 1.97 -15.83 3.80
C ALA A 98 1.74 -14.50 3.08
N ILE A 99 1.59 -13.43 3.90
CA ILE A 99 1.57 -12.04 3.48
C ILE A 99 2.61 -11.28 4.29
N ALA A 100 3.55 -10.57 3.66
CA ALA A 100 4.44 -9.65 4.38
C ALA A 100 3.65 -8.42 4.89
N LEU A 101 4.12 -7.77 5.94
CA LEU A 101 3.59 -6.47 6.32
C LEU A 101 4.23 -5.38 5.48
N GLY A 102 3.41 -4.60 4.78
CA GLY A 102 3.82 -3.36 4.14
C GLY A 102 3.70 -2.16 5.10
N ASN A 103 3.97 -0.96 4.60
CA ASN A 103 3.86 0.25 5.42
C ASN A 103 2.38 0.65 5.63
N HIS A 104 1.53 0.43 4.65
CA HIS A 104 0.11 0.78 4.74
C HIS A 104 -0.71 -0.11 5.69
N GLU A 105 -0.19 -1.23 6.14
CA GLU A 105 -0.77 -2.00 7.24
C GLU A 105 -0.77 -1.23 8.56
N PHE A 106 0.08 -0.21 8.71
CA PHE A 106 0.25 0.60 9.93
C PHE A 106 -0.43 1.96 9.91
N ASP A 107 -1.01 2.40 8.80
CA ASP A 107 -1.58 3.76 8.64
C ASP A 107 -2.61 4.13 9.72
N ASN A 108 -3.40 3.17 10.18
CA ASN A 108 -4.38 3.38 11.25
C ASN A 108 -3.98 2.69 12.56
N GLY A 109 -2.68 2.45 12.73
CA GLY A 109 -2.07 1.95 13.94
C GLY A 109 -2.29 0.46 14.21
N THR A 110 -1.59 -0.03 15.21
CA THR A 110 -1.53 -1.47 15.55
C THR A 110 -2.86 -2.08 15.99
N LYS A 111 -3.83 -1.28 16.45
CA LYS A 111 -5.17 -1.77 16.81
C LYS A 111 -5.95 -2.24 15.58
N VAL A 112 -5.89 -1.48 14.50
CA VAL A 112 -6.54 -1.82 13.22
C VAL A 112 -5.85 -3.02 12.60
N LEU A 113 -4.51 -3.03 12.53
CA LEU A 113 -3.74 -4.18 12.07
C LEU A 113 -4.13 -5.46 12.82
N LYS A 114 -4.17 -5.42 14.14
CA LYS A 114 -4.58 -6.56 14.99
C LYS A 114 -5.98 -7.08 14.62
N HIS A 115 -6.92 -6.17 14.37
CA HIS A 115 -8.28 -6.53 13.97
C HIS A 115 -8.28 -7.26 12.61
N ASN A 116 -7.53 -6.75 11.63
CA ASN A 116 -7.46 -7.34 10.30
C ASN A 116 -6.79 -8.72 10.33
N ILE A 117 -5.66 -8.87 11.03
CA ILE A 117 -4.98 -10.16 11.19
C ILE A 117 -5.90 -11.21 11.83
N LYS A 118 -6.66 -10.85 12.87
CA LYS A 118 -7.62 -11.76 13.51
C LYS A 118 -8.70 -12.27 12.56
N ASN A 119 -9.15 -11.44 11.64
CA ASN A 119 -10.25 -11.78 10.72
C ASN A 119 -9.78 -12.48 9.44
N SER A 120 -8.51 -12.35 9.07
CA SER A 120 -7.96 -12.88 7.81
C SER A 120 -7.68 -14.38 7.85
N LYS A 121 -7.40 -14.94 9.03
CA LYS A 121 -6.92 -16.34 9.21
C LYS A 121 -5.72 -16.69 8.30
N THR A 122 -4.94 -15.69 7.91
CA THR A 122 -3.76 -15.82 7.05
C THR A 122 -2.51 -15.53 7.88
N GLN A 123 -1.39 -16.17 7.55
CA GLN A 123 -0.13 -15.90 8.22
C GLN A 123 0.49 -14.59 7.72
N PHE A 124 0.73 -13.65 8.62
CA PHE A 124 1.47 -12.42 8.32
C PHE A 124 2.91 -12.54 8.79
N LEU A 125 3.84 -11.96 7.99
CA LEU A 125 5.26 -12.03 8.24
C LEU A 125 5.88 -10.63 8.33
N SER A 126 6.75 -10.44 9.32
CA SER A 126 7.77 -9.38 9.34
C SER A 126 8.84 -9.73 10.38
N ALA A 127 10.07 -9.87 9.95
CA ALA A 127 11.20 -10.20 10.82
C ALA A 127 11.72 -8.98 11.59
N ASN A 128 11.60 -7.79 10.99
CA ASN A 128 12.21 -6.56 11.48
C ASN A 128 11.22 -5.58 12.14
N VAL A 129 9.94 -5.96 12.28
CA VAL A 129 8.95 -5.19 13.04
C VAL A 129 8.63 -5.91 14.35
N HIS A 130 8.94 -5.27 15.48
CA HIS A 130 8.76 -5.83 16.81
C HIS A 130 7.59 -5.13 17.52
N PHE A 131 6.58 -5.92 17.92
CA PHE A 131 5.35 -5.42 18.53
C PHE A 131 5.41 -5.43 20.05
N LYS A 132 4.92 -4.35 20.70
CA LYS A 132 4.62 -4.33 22.13
C LYS A 132 3.32 -5.09 22.44
N ASP A 133 2.35 -5.11 21.53
CA ASP A 133 1.10 -5.87 21.69
C ASP A 133 1.38 -7.38 21.68
N ARG A 134 0.97 -8.08 22.76
CA ARG A 134 1.20 -9.52 22.93
C ARG A 134 0.57 -10.38 21.83
N TYR A 135 -0.60 -9.98 21.35
CA TYR A 135 -1.26 -10.74 20.28
C TYR A 135 -0.49 -10.61 18.97
N LEU A 136 -0.16 -9.38 18.55
CA LEU A 136 0.59 -9.14 17.31
C LEU A 136 1.97 -9.78 17.34
N LYS A 137 2.68 -9.71 18.47
CA LYS A 137 3.97 -10.40 18.66
C LYS A 137 3.89 -11.91 18.41
N ASN A 138 2.75 -12.54 18.69
CA ASN A 138 2.57 -13.96 18.47
C ASN A 138 1.96 -14.29 17.09
N ALA A 139 1.13 -13.41 16.53
CA ALA A 139 0.40 -13.63 15.29
C ALA A 139 1.23 -13.29 14.04
N VAL A 140 2.07 -12.25 14.12
CA VAL A 140 3.03 -11.94 13.06
C VAL A 140 4.29 -12.74 13.32
N LYS A 141 4.71 -13.54 12.35
CA LYS A 141 5.92 -14.35 12.48
C LYS A 141 7.07 -13.71 11.71
N PRO A 142 8.33 -13.93 12.10
CA PRO A 142 9.46 -13.48 11.31
C PRO A 142 9.58 -14.25 9.98
N TYR A 143 9.17 -15.52 9.98
CA TYR A 143 9.25 -16.42 8.82
C TYR A 143 8.26 -17.57 8.93
N ILE A 144 8.10 -18.31 7.83
CA ILE A 144 7.54 -19.66 7.78
C ILE A 144 8.50 -20.60 7.09
N ILE A 145 8.30 -21.90 7.34
CA ILE A 145 8.96 -22.98 6.58
C ILE A 145 7.86 -23.79 5.88
N LYS A 146 8.06 -24.02 4.59
CA LYS A 146 7.26 -24.96 3.80
C LYS A 146 8.15 -26.07 3.28
N GLU A 147 7.65 -27.27 3.29
CA GLU A 147 8.39 -28.44 2.84
C GLU A 147 7.71 -29.04 1.61
N PHE A 148 8.47 -29.23 0.54
CA PHE A 148 8.03 -29.85 -0.70
C PHE A 148 9.01 -30.95 -1.09
N ASP A 149 8.53 -32.19 -1.09
CA ASP A 149 9.30 -33.38 -1.45
C ASP A 149 10.68 -33.50 -0.75
N GLY A 150 10.72 -33.10 0.53
CA GLY A 150 11.90 -33.13 1.38
C GLY A 150 12.77 -31.88 1.35
N GLU A 151 12.51 -30.89 0.46
CA GLU A 151 13.19 -29.59 0.47
C GLU A 151 12.44 -28.56 1.34
N ARG A 152 13.19 -27.86 2.17
CA ARG A 152 12.68 -26.88 3.14
C ARG A 152 12.87 -25.47 2.60
N PHE A 153 11.78 -24.82 2.27
CA PHE A 153 11.72 -23.42 1.85
C PHE A 153 11.53 -22.54 3.08
N LEU A 154 12.54 -21.73 3.40
CA LEU A 154 12.47 -20.69 4.40
C LEU A 154 11.99 -19.40 3.74
N ILE A 155 10.82 -18.90 4.13
CA ILE A 155 10.23 -17.65 3.64
C ILE A 155 10.27 -16.62 4.76
N ILE A 156 11.12 -15.62 4.66
CA ILE A 156 11.27 -14.52 5.64
C ILE A 156 10.54 -13.29 5.13
N GLY A 157 9.63 -12.73 5.95
CA GLY A 157 8.98 -11.45 5.64
C GLY A 157 9.82 -10.29 6.16
N VAL A 158 9.93 -9.20 5.38
CA VAL A 158 10.58 -7.96 5.82
C VAL A 158 9.79 -6.73 5.37
N THR A 159 9.82 -5.70 6.21
CA THR A 159 9.17 -4.39 5.98
C THR A 159 10.25 -3.32 5.88
N THR A 160 10.00 -2.26 5.11
CA THR A 160 10.99 -1.19 4.91
C THR A 160 11.53 -0.63 6.22
N SER A 161 12.84 -0.38 6.26
CA SER A 161 13.51 0.26 7.40
C SER A 161 13.02 1.70 7.61
N SER A 162 12.47 2.33 6.57
CA SER A 162 11.90 3.67 6.58
C SER A 162 10.46 3.73 7.12
N LEU A 163 9.90 2.66 7.67
CA LEU A 163 8.51 2.57 8.12
C LEU A 163 8.09 3.73 9.03
N ALA A 164 8.96 4.16 9.95
CA ALA A 164 8.70 5.30 10.84
C ALA A 164 8.48 6.63 10.10
N ASN A 165 8.99 6.71 8.86
CA ASN A 165 8.80 7.87 8.00
C ASN A 165 7.51 7.82 7.17
N LEU A 166 6.86 6.67 7.08
CA LEU A 166 5.75 6.43 6.16
C LEU A 166 4.41 6.24 6.88
N SER A 167 4.42 5.69 8.10
CA SER A 167 3.19 5.28 8.78
C SER A 167 3.27 5.47 10.30
N ASP A 168 2.20 5.11 11.02
CA ASP A 168 2.14 5.16 12.49
C ASP A 168 2.94 4.00 13.11
N THR A 169 4.07 4.33 13.74
CA THR A 169 4.95 3.38 14.42
C THR A 169 4.79 3.38 15.94
N ASN A 170 3.73 3.96 16.47
CA ASN A 170 3.44 3.87 17.89
C ASN A 170 3.25 2.40 18.31
N ASN A 171 3.90 2.01 19.41
CA ASN A 171 3.88 0.65 19.95
C ASN A 171 4.59 -0.44 19.12
N ILE A 172 5.47 -0.06 18.20
CA ILE A 172 6.38 -0.96 17.51
C ILE A 172 7.82 -0.44 17.56
N THR A 173 8.77 -1.31 17.24
CA THR A 173 10.16 -0.96 16.96
C THR A 173 10.53 -1.59 15.63
N VAL A 174 11.20 -0.85 14.77
CA VAL A 174 11.68 -1.32 13.47
C VAL A 174 13.19 -1.45 13.53
N THR A 175 13.71 -2.61 13.13
CA THR A 175 15.13 -2.90 13.03
C THR A 175 15.58 -3.03 11.59
N ASN A 176 16.90 -3.13 11.36
CA ASN A 176 17.44 -3.32 10.02
C ASN A 176 17.06 -4.71 9.46
N PRO A 177 16.45 -4.81 8.27
CA PRO A 177 16.01 -6.10 7.71
C PRO A 177 17.18 -7.04 7.44
N ILE A 178 18.35 -6.55 7.00
CA ILE A 178 19.55 -7.37 6.72
C ILE A 178 20.02 -8.07 8.01
N ASP A 179 20.02 -7.35 9.12
CA ASP A 179 20.46 -7.91 10.41
C ASP A 179 19.51 -9.01 10.88
N GLU A 180 18.20 -8.81 10.75
CA GLU A 180 17.21 -9.80 11.16
C GLU A 180 17.22 -11.04 10.24
N ILE A 181 17.36 -10.88 8.92
CA ILE A 181 17.56 -12.01 8.00
C ILE A 181 18.78 -12.81 8.43
N ASN A 182 19.94 -12.14 8.66
CA ASN A 182 21.18 -12.80 9.05
C ASN A 182 21.08 -13.57 10.39
N LYS A 183 20.30 -13.07 11.36
CA LYS A 183 20.03 -13.80 12.61
C LYS A 183 19.23 -15.08 12.34
N ILE A 184 18.19 -15.02 11.49
CA ILE A 184 17.31 -16.14 11.21
C ILE A 184 18.06 -17.24 10.45
N ILE A 185 18.78 -16.91 9.38
CA ILE A 185 19.48 -17.91 8.54
C ILE A 185 20.59 -18.65 9.30
N LYS A 186 21.16 -18.06 10.35
CA LYS A 186 22.14 -18.75 11.25
C LYS A 186 21.51 -19.76 12.20
N GLN A 187 20.21 -19.63 12.48
CA GLN A 187 19.52 -20.43 13.49
C GLN A 187 18.60 -21.51 12.89
N VAL A 188 18.15 -21.29 11.65
CA VAL A 188 17.14 -22.13 10.98
C VAL A 188 17.81 -22.97 9.90
N LYS A 189 17.52 -24.25 9.87
CA LYS A 189 17.95 -25.13 8.76
C LYS A 189 16.97 -25.00 7.59
N TYR A 190 17.48 -24.77 6.40
CA TYR A 190 16.70 -24.65 5.17
C TYR A 190 17.53 -25.11 3.96
N ASP A 191 16.85 -25.37 2.86
CA ASP A 191 17.46 -25.71 1.58
C ASP A 191 17.29 -24.54 0.58
N ARG A 192 16.21 -23.75 0.73
CA ARG A 192 15.90 -22.59 -0.12
C ARG A 192 15.53 -21.39 0.74
N LEU A 193 16.02 -20.22 0.33
CA LEU A 193 15.77 -18.95 1.03
C LEU A 193 15.03 -17.97 0.13
N ILE A 194 13.79 -17.66 0.50
CA ILE A 194 12.95 -16.66 -0.16
C ILE A 194 12.75 -15.48 0.79
N ILE A 195 12.98 -14.27 0.30
CA ILE A 195 12.62 -13.05 1.02
C ILE A 195 11.32 -12.50 0.43
N LEU A 196 10.32 -12.36 1.27
CA LEU A 196 9.04 -11.72 0.97
C LEU A 196 9.13 -10.27 1.48
N SER A 197 9.44 -9.36 0.57
CA SER A 197 9.91 -8.02 0.91
C SER A 197 8.89 -6.94 0.61
N HIS A 198 8.66 -6.07 1.59
CA HIS A 198 8.01 -4.78 1.37
C HIS A 198 8.97 -3.62 1.69
N CYS A 199 10.19 -3.72 1.19
CA CYS A 199 11.24 -2.72 1.42
C CYS A 199 11.37 -1.71 0.28
N GLY A 200 10.93 -2.10 -0.92
CA GLY A 200 11.18 -1.37 -2.15
C GLY A 200 12.51 -1.75 -2.79
N LEU A 201 12.60 -1.51 -4.09
CA LEU A 201 13.66 -2.06 -4.95
C LEU A 201 15.08 -1.69 -4.51
N ASP A 202 15.28 -0.45 -4.05
CA ASP A 202 16.63 0.00 -3.66
C ASP A 202 17.11 -0.72 -2.38
N GLU A 203 16.22 -0.95 -1.42
CA GLU A 203 16.54 -1.71 -0.21
C GLU A 203 16.65 -3.22 -0.53
N ASP A 204 15.82 -3.74 -1.45
CA ASP A 204 15.91 -5.12 -1.96
C ASP A 204 17.27 -5.40 -2.63
N ARG A 205 17.79 -4.44 -3.40
CA ARG A 205 19.15 -4.52 -3.99
C ARG A 205 20.22 -4.58 -2.90
N GLN A 206 20.07 -3.80 -1.83
CA GLN A 206 21.01 -3.82 -0.70
C GLN A 206 20.96 -5.16 0.05
N ILE A 207 19.76 -5.71 0.28
CA ILE A 207 19.55 -7.04 0.88
C ILE A 207 20.23 -8.11 0.00
N ALA A 208 19.96 -8.12 -1.30
CA ALA A 208 20.54 -9.07 -2.23
C ALA A 208 22.07 -9.00 -2.27
N LYS A 209 22.65 -7.79 -2.23
CA LYS A 209 24.10 -7.58 -2.19
C LYS A 209 24.72 -8.07 -0.89
N ALA A 210 24.05 -7.84 0.24
CA ALA A 210 24.53 -8.21 1.58
C ALA A 210 24.42 -9.71 1.86
N ILE A 211 23.43 -10.40 1.23
CA ILE A 211 23.13 -11.82 1.49
C ILE A 211 23.03 -12.58 0.15
N PRO A 212 24.17 -12.90 -0.49
CA PRO A 212 24.19 -13.55 -1.82
C PRO A 212 23.64 -14.99 -1.85
N SER A 213 23.37 -15.58 -0.67
CA SER A 213 22.75 -16.91 -0.52
C SER A 213 21.23 -16.90 -0.67
N ILE A 214 20.61 -15.76 -0.89
CA ILE A 214 19.17 -15.65 -1.17
C ILE A 214 18.89 -16.26 -2.54
N ASP A 215 17.92 -17.18 -2.62
CA ASP A 215 17.48 -17.80 -3.85
C ASP A 215 16.48 -16.93 -4.64
N LEU A 216 15.69 -16.09 -3.95
CA LEU A 216 14.68 -15.24 -4.57
C LEU A 216 14.23 -14.12 -3.63
N ILE A 217 14.08 -12.90 -4.16
CA ILE A 217 13.34 -11.79 -3.50
C ILE A 217 12.05 -11.54 -4.26
N LEU A 218 10.94 -11.63 -3.54
CA LEU A 218 9.61 -11.22 -3.98
C LEU A 218 9.33 -9.86 -3.36
N GLY A 219 9.39 -8.80 -4.17
CA GLY A 219 9.35 -7.41 -3.71
C GLY A 219 7.99 -6.74 -3.90
N GLY A 220 7.79 -5.62 -3.21
CA GLY A 220 6.63 -4.73 -3.30
C GLY A 220 7.02 -3.26 -3.09
N HIS A 221 6.07 -2.43 -2.65
CA HIS A 221 6.22 -1.02 -2.26
C HIS A 221 6.36 -0.01 -3.42
N ASN A 222 7.11 -0.33 -4.47
CA ASN A 222 7.29 0.59 -5.60
C ASN A 222 6.23 0.44 -6.69
N HIS A 223 5.38 -0.59 -6.63
CA HIS A 223 4.35 -0.89 -7.63
C HIS A 223 4.90 -1.20 -9.02
N TYR A 224 6.14 -1.68 -9.13
CA TYR A 224 6.73 -1.95 -10.44
C TYR A 224 6.15 -3.22 -11.07
N PHE A 225 5.82 -3.14 -12.37
CA PHE A 225 5.43 -4.27 -13.19
C PHE A 225 6.64 -4.79 -13.96
N PHE A 226 7.39 -5.69 -13.34
CA PHE A 226 8.54 -6.28 -14.00
C PHE A 226 8.10 -7.17 -15.17
N GLN A 227 8.84 -7.09 -16.28
CA GLN A 227 8.65 -7.97 -17.44
C GLN A 227 9.59 -9.18 -17.36
N THR A 228 10.72 -8.99 -16.72
CA THR A 228 11.78 -9.98 -16.47
C THR A 228 12.31 -9.78 -15.06
N THR A 229 13.02 -10.78 -14.56
CA THR A 229 13.70 -10.66 -13.25
C THR A 229 14.82 -9.64 -13.32
N GLU A 230 14.90 -8.76 -12.30
CA GLU A 230 16.15 -8.04 -12.02
C GLU A 230 17.10 -8.97 -11.27
N ARG A 231 18.41 -8.76 -11.40
CA ARG A 231 19.42 -9.54 -10.68
C ARG A 231 20.48 -8.66 -10.03
N VAL A 232 20.79 -9.00 -8.78
CA VAL A 232 21.95 -8.46 -8.07
C VAL A 232 22.88 -9.64 -7.77
N GLY A 233 23.97 -9.76 -8.52
CA GLY A 233 24.75 -11.00 -8.54
C GLY A 233 23.90 -12.17 -9.03
N ASN A 234 23.79 -13.22 -8.21
CA ASN A 234 22.97 -14.39 -8.51
C ASN A 234 21.54 -14.29 -7.97
N VAL A 235 21.22 -13.28 -7.17
CA VAL A 235 19.92 -13.13 -6.52
C VAL A 235 18.91 -12.50 -7.49
N PRO A 236 17.85 -13.23 -7.88
CA PRO A 236 16.75 -12.67 -8.66
C PRO A 236 15.79 -11.87 -7.76
N ILE A 237 15.31 -10.74 -8.29
CA ILE A 237 14.31 -9.86 -7.68
C ILE A 237 13.15 -9.72 -8.66
N VAL A 238 11.90 -9.82 -8.19
CA VAL A 238 10.70 -9.57 -8.98
C VAL A 238 9.73 -8.69 -8.23
N GLN A 239 8.93 -7.89 -8.98
CA GLN A 239 7.76 -7.17 -8.49
C GLN A 239 6.62 -7.32 -9.49
N ASP A 240 5.40 -7.55 -9.01
CA ASP A 240 4.22 -7.89 -9.82
C ASP A 240 3.16 -6.78 -9.85
N GLY A 241 3.59 -5.54 -9.60
CA GLY A 241 2.76 -4.34 -9.73
C GLY A 241 1.84 -4.13 -8.54
N GLU A 242 0.63 -3.61 -8.83
CA GLU A 242 -0.30 -3.14 -7.82
C GLU A 242 -1.75 -3.57 -8.11
N PHE A 243 -2.65 -3.34 -7.14
CA PHE A 243 -4.11 -3.47 -7.24
C PHE A 243 -4.59 -4.89 -7.60
N GLY A 244 -3.71 -5.88 -7.54
CA GLY A 244 -4.03 -7.25 -7.94
C GLY A 244 -4.40 -7.41 -9.41
N ILE A 245 -3.83 -6.54 -10.26
CA ILE A 245 -4.01 -6.57 -11.73
C ILE A 245 -3.19 -7.69 -12.35
N ARG A 246 -2.11 -8.08 -11.69
CA ARG A 246 -1.20 -9.14 -12.12
C ARG A 246 -0.99 -10.15 -11.00
N VAL A 247 -0.75 -11.39 -11.38
CA VAL A 247 -0.20 -12.43 -10.52
C VAL A 247 1.08 -12.93 -11.17
N GLY A 248 2.21 -12.86 -10.46
CA GLY A 248 3.47 -13.45 -10.88
C GLY A 248 3.41 -14.97 -10.80
N GLU A 249 3.99 -15.65 -11.78
CA GLU A 249 4.11 -17.10 -11.88
C GLU A 249 5.59 -17.45 -11.96
N LEU A 250 6.13 -18.08 -10.92
CA LEU A 250 7.55 -18.43 -10.84
C LEU A 250 7.67 -19.95 -10.70
N LYS A 251 8.39 -20.58 -11.62
CA LYS A 251 8.78 -21.97 -11.50
C LYS A 251 10.12 -22.06 -10.79
N PHE A 252 10.13 -22.76 -9.69
CA PHE A 252 11.28 -22.92 -8.83
C PHE A 252 11.61 -24.40 -8.65
N ASP A 253 12.89 -24.70 -8.82
CA ASP A 253 13.48 -26.01 -8.52
C ASP A 253 14.69 -25.73 -7.61
N LYS A 254 15.90 -26.13 -7.91
CA LYS A 254 17.12 -25.71 -7.17
C LYS A 254 17.38 -24.21 -7.25
N ASN A 255 16.84 -23.55 -8.26
CA ASN A 255 16.86 -22.10 -8.45
C ASN A 255 15.63 -21.65 -9.25
N LEU A 256 15.48 -20.34 -9.45
CA LEU A 256 14.42 -19.81 -10.31
C LEU A 256 14.65 -20.23 -11.77
N LYS A 257 13.73 -21.02 -12.32
CA LYS A 257 13.76 -21.52 -13.71
C LYS A 257 13.11 -20.54 -14.69
N SER A 258 11.95 -20.02 -14.31
CA SER A 258 11.23 -19.04 -15.12
C SER A 258 10.43 -18.10 -14.25
N TYR A 259 10.29 -16.89 -14.75
CA TYR A 259 9.34 -15.90 -14.27
C TYR A 259 8.46 -15.48 -15.44
N THR A 260 7.18 -15.62 -15.25
CA THR A 260 6.10 -15.13 -16.11
C THR A 260 5.03 -14.49 -15.24
N TYR A 261 3.96 -14.00 -15.86
CA TYR A 261 2.86 -13.42 -15.10
C TYR A 261 1.53 -13.59 -15.83
N LYS A 262 0.46 -13.59 -15.07
CA LYS A 262 -0.92 -13.54 -15.60
C LYS A 262 -1.56 -12.21 -15.26
N ASN A 263 -1.95 -11.45 -16.28
CA ASN A 263 -2.79 -10.27 -16.08
C ASN A 263 -4.25 -10.70 -15.83
N MET A 264 -4.87 -10.10 -14.83
CA MET A 264 -6.27 -10.34 -14.47
C MET A 264 -7.18 -9.49 -15.38
N THR A 265 -7.31 -9.93 -16.61
CA THR A 265 -8.01 -9.21 -17.69
C THR A 265 -9.54 -9.36 -17.61
N PRO A 266 -10.33 -8.56 -18.38
CA PRO A 266 -11.78 -8.64 -18.38
C PRO A 266 -12.36 -10.00 -18.75
N GLU A 267 -11.66 -10.76 -19.61
CA GLU A 267 -12.09 -12.03 -20.18
C GLU A 267 -11.98 -13.21 -19.19
N LEU A 268 -11.25 -13.04 -18.08
CA LEU A 268 -11.07 -14.11 -17.10
C LEU A 268 -12.36 -14.38 -16.35
N ILE A 269 -12.60 -15.66 -16.11
CA ILE A 269 -13.72 -16.15 -15.33
C ILE A 269 -13.54 -15.77 -13.87
N SER A 270 -14.64 -15.46 -13.20
CA SER A 270 -14.73 -15.20 -11.77
C SER A 270 -15.53 -16.30 -11.04
N ASP A 271 -15.37 -16.39 -9.72
CA ASP A 271 -16.14 -17.31 -8.88
C ASP A 271 -17.47 -16.67 -8.45
N ALA A 272 -18.59 -17.25 -8.89
CA ALA A 272 -19.93 -16.71 -8.63
C ALA A 272 -20.28 -16.58 -7.13
N ASN A 273 -19.73 -17.42 -6.25
CA ASN A 273 -20.01 -17.33 -4.81
C ASN A 273 -19.22 -16.17 -4.17
N VAL A 274 -18.00 -15.97 -4.62
CA VAL A 274 -17.16 -14.84 -4.18
C VAL A 274 -17.71 -13.53 -4.74
N ASP A 275 -18.14 -13.52 -6.00
CA ASP A 275 -18.79 -12.35 -6.59
C ASP A 275 -20.02 -11.91 -5.80
N LYS A 276 -20.88 -12.85 -5.38
CA LYS A 276 -22.01 -12.54 -4.48
C LYS A 276 -21.60 -11.95 -3.13
N LYS A 277 -20.42 -12.39 -2.56
CA LYS A 277 -19.89 -11.79 -1.34
C LYS A 277 -19.43 -10.34 -1.60
N ILE A 278 -18.73 -10.11 -2.72
CA ILE A 278 -18.23 -8.80 -3.11
C ILE A 278 -19.42 -7.87 -3.45
N GLU A 279 -20.45 -8.35 -4.13
CA GLU A 279 -21.68 -7.58 -4.43
C GLU A 279 -22.37 -7.09 -3.15
N LYS A 280 -22.47 -7.95 -2.11
CA LYS A 280 -23.01 -7.55 -0.80
C LYS A 280 -22.15 -6.44 -0.16
N ILE A 281 -20.84 -6.53 -0.30
CA ILE A 281 -19.92 -5.48 0.19
C ILE A 281 -20.15 -4.19 -0.62
N ASN A 282 -20.21 -4.28 -1.94
CA ASN A 282 -20.47 -3.14 -2.83
C ASN A 282 -21.81 -2.46 -2.53
N HIS A 283 -22.87 -3.26 -2.35
CA HIS A 283 -24.19 -2.73 -1.98
C HIS A 283 -24.16 -1.96 -0.66
N HIS A 284 -23.49 -2.53 0.37
CA HIS A 284 -23.33 -1.85 1.65
C HIS A 284 -22.54 -0.53 1.50
N ILE A 285 -21.41 -0.55 0.77
CA ILE A 285 -20.59 0.64 0.54
C ILE A 285 -21.42 1.70 -0.18
N LYS A 286 -22.10 1.32 -1.28
CA LYS A 286 -22.97 2.23 -2.02
C LYS A 286 -24.04 2.86 -1.12
N LYS A 287 -24.69 2.05 -0.27
CA LYS A 287 -25.71 2.56 0.67
C LYS A 287 -25.12 3.60 1.64
N VAL A 288 -23.91 3.37 2.17
CA VAL A 288 -23.26 4.27 3.13
C VAL A 288 -22.71 5.51 2.45
N THR A 289 -22.27 5.41 1.20
CA THR A 289 -21.49 6.46 0.52
C THR A 289 -22.25 7.20 -0.57
N SER A 290 -23.52 6.84 -0.86
CA SER A 290 -24.34 7.48 -1.89
C SER A 290 -24.99 8.79 -1.46
N GLU A 291 -24.80 9.22 -0.19
CA GLU A 291 -25.31 10.51 0.26
C GLU A 291 -24.74 11.63 -0.61
N VAL A 292 -25.61 12.40 -1.23
CA VAL A 292 -25.23 13.59 -2.00
C VAL A 292 -24.99 14.73 -1.01
N LEU A 293 -23.78 15.25 -1.00
CA LEU A 293 -23.33 16.30 -0.07
C LEU A 293 -23.46 17.71 -0.65
N ALA A 294 -23.27 17.83 -1.97
CA ALA A 294 -23.38 19.08 -2.71
C ALA A 294 -23.59 18.81 -4.20
N ASN A 295 -23.96 19.84 -4.97
CA ASN A 295 -23.99 19.79 -6.43
C ASN A 295 -23.00 20.78 -7.03
N SER A 296 -22.07 20.32 -7.86
CA SER A 296 -21.10 21.19 -8.53
C SER A 296 -21.63 21.61 -9.90
N GLN A 297 -21.84 22.91 -10.07
CA GLN A 297 -22.20 23.52 -11.36
C GLN A 297 -20.98 23.66 -12.29
N ILE A 298 -19.78 23.61 -11.74
CA ILE A 298 -18.51 23.70 -12.45
C ILE A 298 -17.81 22.33 -12.50
N VAL A 299 -16.87 22.17 -13.42
CA VAL A 299 -15.99 21.01 -13.43
C VAL A 299 -14.90 21.20 -12.39
N LEU A 300 -14.88 20.39 -11.33
CA LEU A 300 -13.80 20.33 -10.36
C LEU A 300 -12.66 19.48 -10.93
N ILE A 301 -11.49 20.07 -11.08
CA ILE A 301 -10.34 19.43 -11.71
C ILE A 301 -9.61 18.57 -10.67
N GLY A 302 -9.83 17.27 -10.75
CA GLY A 302 -9.24 16.27 -9.84
C GLY A 302 -8.34 15.24 -10.53
N ASN A 303 -8.07 15.42 -11.82
CA ASN A 303 -7.13 14.61 -12.56
C ASN A 303 -5.72 14.76 -11.98
N GLN A 304 -5.05 13.65 -11.67
CA GLN A 304 -3.77 13.64 -10.96
C GLN A 304 -2.68 14.39 -11.73
N SER A 305 -2.61 14.20 -13.06
CA SER A 305 -1.62 14.88 -13.89
C SER A 305 -1.75 16.40 -13.87
N THR A 306 -2.97 16.93 -13.67
CA THR A 306 -3.19 18.39 -13.53
C THR A 306 -2.89 18.85 -12.11
N LEU A 307 -3.31 18.11 -11.09
CA LEU A 307 -3.05 18.43 -9.68
C LEU A 307 -1.56 18.50 -9.35
N GLU A 308 -0.75 17.66 -10.00
CA GLU A 308 0.70 17.58 -9.78
C GLU A 308 1.51 18.71 -10.45
N HIS A 309 0.84 19.60 -11.20
CA HIS A 309 1.50 20.67 -11.95
C HIS A 309 0.81 22.04 -11.80
N ASN A 310 -0.42 22.08 -11.31
CA ASN A 310 -1.22 23.30 -11.29
C ASN A 310 -2.06 23.43 -10.02
N GLN A 311 -2.34 24.72 -9.66
CA GLN A 311 -3.42 25.02 -8.72
C GLN A 311 -4.76 24.65 -9.39
N THR A 312 -5.61 23.90 -8.67
CA THR A 312 -6.91 23.49 -9.20
C THR A 312 -8.07 23.99 -8.34
N ASN A 313 -9.26 24.07 -8.93
CA ASN A 313 -10.45 24.41 -8.17
C ASN A 313 -10.85 23.33 -7.16
N LEU A 314 -10.54 22.05 -7.42
CA LEU A 314 -10.68 21.01 -6.41
C LEU A 314 -9.67 21.20 -5.26
N GLY A 315 -8.42 21.56 -5.57
CA GLY A 315 -7.43 21.96 -4.56
C GLY A 315 -7.93 23.11 -3.70
N LYS A 316 -8.52 24.14 -4.32
CA LYS A 316 -9.15 25.27 -3.60
C LYS A 316 -10.27 24.79 -2.66
N LEU A 317 -11.15 23.90 -3.10
CA LEU A 317 -12.21 23.32 -2.26
C LEU A 317 -11.64 22.61 -1.02
N VAL A 318 -10.59 21.82 -1.21
CA VAL A 318 -9.90 21.13 -0.10
C VAL A 318 -9.30 22.15 0.87
N LEU A 319 -8.56 23.15 0.36
CA LEU A 319 -7.98 24.22 1.19
C LEU A 319 -9.05 25.00 1.95
N THR A 320 -10.18 25.32 1.31
CA THR A 320 -11.33 25.99 1.95
C THR A 320 -11.84 25.16 3.12
N SER A 321 -11.91 23.84 2.97
CA SER A 321 -12.33 22.95 4.06
C SER A 321 -11.31 22.90 5.21
N MET A 322 -10.01 22.88 4.87
CA MET A 322 -8.93 22.87 5.87
C MET A 322 -8.87 24.19 6.66
N ALA A 323 -9.10 25.31 6.00
CA ALA A 323 -9.12 26.64 6.63
C ALA A 323 -10.13 26.76 7.78
N LYS A 324 -11.23 26.00 7.73
CA LYS A 324 -12.24 25.94 8.81
C LYS A 324 -11.73 25.34 10.12
N ALA A 325 -10.62 24.60 10.07
CA ALA A 325 -10.05 24.03 11.29
C ALA A 325 -9.54 25.12 12.25
N PHE A 326 -9.03 26.23 11.71
CA PHE A 326 -8.43 27.32 12.49
C PHE A 326 -8.66 28.66 11.80
N PRO A 327 -9.66 29.47 12.20
CA PRO A 327 -10.00 30.73 11.52
C PRO A 327 -8.86 31.77 11.48
N GLU A 328 -7.97 31.72 12.47
CA GLU A 328 -6.85 32.65 12.63
C GLU A 328 -5.58 32.28 11.86
N TYR A 329 -5.69 31.84 10.61
CA TYR A 329 -4.55 31.47 9.77
C TYR A 329 -4.05 32.60 8.89
N ASP A 330 -2.78 32.55 8.50
CA ASP A 330 -2.16 33.43 7.49
C ASP A 330 -2.03 32.69 6.13
N ALA A 331 -1.83 31.38 6.16
CA ALA A 331 -1.74 30.54 4.96
C ALA A 331 -2.36 29.16 5.19
N VAL A 332 -2.85 28.55 4.12
CA VAL A 332 -3.32 27.17 4.08
C VAL A 332 -2.73 26.47 2.86
N LEU A 333 -2.21 25.26 3.06
CA LEU A 333 -1.55 24.52 1.99
C LEU A 333 -1.61 23.01 2.22
N THR A 334 -1.58 22.25 1.11
CA THR A 334 -1.48 20.79 1.11
C THR A 334 -0.78 20.30 -0.15
N ASN A 335 -0.04 19.20 -0.07
CA ASN A 335 0.57 18.58 -1.24
C ASN A 335 -0.49 17.92 -2.15
N SER A 336 -0.26 17.92 -3.46
CA SER A 336 -1.15 17.26 -4.44
C SER A 336 -1.29 15.77 -4.20
N GLY A 337 -0.25 15.15 -3.64
CA GLY A 337 -0.25 13.74 -3.24
C GLY A 337 -1.29 13.38 -2.18
N SER A 338 -1.85 14.35 -1.44
CA SER A 338 -2.95 14.11 -0.50
C SER A 338 -4.34 14.07 -1.15
N ILE A 339 -4.47 14.50 -2.42
CA ILE A 339 -5.71 14.52 -3.19
C ILE A 339 -5.64 13.43 -4.28
N ARG A 340 -6.49 12.40 -4.21
CA ARG A 340 -6.31 11.15 -4.98
C ARG A 340 -7.48 10.70 -5.84
N VAL A 341 -8.48 11.53 -6.08
CA VAL A 341 -9.68 11.14 -6.84
C VAL A 341 -9.38 10.77 -8.30
N ASN A 342 -8.30 11.29 -8.88
CA ASN A 342 -7.77 11.03 -10.23
C ASN A 342 -8.82 11.09 -11.36
N ARG A 343 -9.82 11.93 -11.20
CA ARG A 343 -10.85 12.25 -12.22
C ARG A 343 -11.45 13.61 -11.96
N ASN A 344 -12.01 14.20 -12.99
CA ASN A 344 -12.79 15.43 -12.84
C ASN A 344 -14.18 15.11 -12.29
N LEU A 345 -14.72 16.00 -11.44
CA LEU A 345 -16.03 15.86 -10.82
C LEU A 345 -16.97 16.97 -11.29
N LYS A 346 -18.24 16.64 -11.55
CA LYS A 346 -19.30 17.59 -11.89
C LYS A 346 -20.66 17.02 -11.49
N GLY A 347 -21.62 17.88 -11.20
CA GLY A 347 -22.95 17.46 -10.73
C GLY A 347 -22.91 17.04 -9.25
N ASN A 348 -23.58 15.96 -8.91
CA ASN A 348 -23.67 15.49 -7.53
C ASN A 348 -22.31 15.04 -6.99
N ILE A 349 -21.88 15.64 -5.91
CA ILE A 349 -20.69 15.25 -5.13
C ILE A 349 -21.17 14.45 -3.93
N THR A 350 -20.75 13.22 -3.86
CA THR A 350 -21.19 12.24 -2.86
C THR A 350 -20.18 12.03 -1.75
N TYR A 351 -20.59 11.32 -0.69
CA TYR A 351 -19.67 10.89 0.34
C TYR A 351 -18.56 9.97 -0.22
N ALA A 352 -18.89 9.14 -1.23
CA ALA A 352 -17.88 8.35 -1.95
C ALA A 352 -16.79 9.22 -2.54
N ASP A 353 -17.16 10.31 -3.23
CA ASP A 353 -16.20 11.24 -3.83
C ASP A 353 -15.28 11.86 -2.78
N VAL A 354 -15.79 12.21 -1.60
CA VAL A 354 -14.95 12.75 -0.51
C VAL A 354 -13.89 11.74 -0.04
N LEU A 355 -14.27 10.46 0.09
CA LEU A 355 -13.33 9.40 0.48
C LEU A 355 -12.26 9.13 -0.59
N GLU A 356 -12.59 9.37 -1.87
CA GLU A 356 -11.61 9.30 -2.96
C GLU A 356 -10.75 10.56 -3.05
N ILE A 357 -11.32 11.75 -2.79
CA ILE A 357 -10.56 13.02 -2.77
C ILE A 357 -9.48 12.97 -1.68
N LEU A 358 -9.85 12.59 -0.45
CA LEU A 358 -8.97 12.58 0.72
C LEU A 358 -8.89 11.16 1.33
N PRO A 359 -8.13 10.24 0.72
CA PRO A 359 -8.08 8.84 1.20
C PRO A 359 -7.22 8.64 2.44
N PHE A 360 -6.42 9.62 2.84
CA PHE A 360 -5.50 9.52 3.98
C PHE A 360 -6.07 10.20 5.23
N ASP A 361 -5.80 9.61 6.40
CA ASP A 361 -6.22 10.14 7.71
C ASP A 361 -5.15 11.08 8.33
N ASN A 362 -4.45 11.87 7.48
CA ASN A 362 -3.51 12.88 7.96
C ASN A 362 -4.26 13.95 8.75
N ASP A 363 -3.79 14.25 9.97
CA ASP A 363 -4.37 15.33 10.76
C ASP A 363 -4.17 16.68 10.09
N ILE A 364 -5.08 17.62 10.33
CA ILE A 364 -4.85 19.03 10.03
C ILE A 364 -4.18 19.70 11.23
N VAL A 365 -3.07 20.35 10.97
CA VAL A 365 -2.27 21.04 11.99
C VAL A 365 -2.04 22.51 11.63
N MET A 366 -1.85 23.34 12.65
CA MET A 366 -1.35 24.69 12.51
C MET A 366 0.11 24.74 12.91
N VAL A 367 0.95 25.25 12.02
CA VAL A 367 2.40 25.43 12.22
C VAL A 367 2.71 26.92 12.27
N GLU A 368 3.38 27.38 13.33
CA GLU A 368 4.02 28.69 13.36
C GLU A 368 5.41 28.57 12.75
N ILE A 369 5.67 29.35 11.69
CA ILE A 369 6.91 29.28 10.91
C ILE A 369 7.34 30.67 10.44
N GLN A 370 8.64 30.97 10.46
CA GLN A 370 9.15 32.23 9.93
C GLN A 370 8.97 32.32 8.41
N GLY A 371 8.70 33.52 7.90
CA GLY A 371 8.44 33.75 6.48
C GLY A 371 9.56 33.30 5.56
N LYS A 372 10.83 33.38 5.96
CA LYS A 372 11.95 32.85 5.17
C LYS A 372 11.81 31.35 4.91
N HIS A 373 11.38 30.56 5.91
CA HIS A 373 11.18 29.11 5.76
C HIS A 373 9.87 28.79 5.03
N LEU A 374 8.83 29.63 5.21
CA LEU A 374 7.60 29.51 4.43
C LEU A 374 7.85 29.75 2.94
N ASN A 375 8.70 30.71 2.58
CA ASN A 375 9.11 30.93 1.19
C ASN A 375 9.80 29.71 0.59
N GLU A 376 10.69 29.05 1.35
CA GLU A 376 11.34 27.79 0.90
C GLU A 376 10.33 26.64 0.75
N VAL A 377 9.35 26.52 1.66
CA VAL A 377 8.25 25.56 1.54
C VAL A 377 7.47 25.77 0.25
N LEU A 378 7.09 27.03 -0.05
CA LEU A 378 6.35 27.38 -1.27
C LEU A 378 7.20 27.16 -2.53
N PHE A 379 8.49 27.50 -2.49
CA PHE A 379 9.42 27.25 -3.59
C PHE A 379 9.55 25.76 -3.89
N HIS A 380 9.75 24.94 -2.84
CA HIS A 380 9.78 23.47 -2.99
C HIS A 380 8.45 22.95 -3.56
N GLY A 381 7.32 23.49 -3.13
CA GLY A 381 5.99 23.11 -3.58
C GLY A 381 5.65 23.49 -5.03
N GLN A 382 6.52 24.23 -5.73
CA GLN A 382 6.40 24.49 -7.17
C GLN A 382 7.05 23.37 -8.01
N GLN A 383 7.77 22.43 -7.37
CA GLN A 383 8.31 21.27 -8.05
C GLN A 383 7.19 20.35 -8.50
N GLN A 384 7.35 19.76 -9.69
CA GLN A 384 6.35 18.90 -10.30
C GLN A 384 6.17 17.59 -9.53
N ASN A 385 5.11 16.84 -9.82
CA ASN A 385 4.67 15.57 -9.25
C ASN A 385 3.89 15.69 -7.91
N ARG A 386 3.78 14.60 -7.15
CA ARG A 386 3.00 14.52 -5.88
C ARG A 386 3.40 15.57 -4.84
N ARG A 387 4.55 16.18 -4.97
CA ARG A 387 5.05 17.25 -4.10
C ARG A 387 4.43 18.61 -4.42
N TYR A 388 3.88 18.82 -5.61
CA TYR A 388 3.29 20.09 -5.99
C TYR A 388 2.27 20.56 -4.95
N LEU A 389 2.30 21.84 -4.59
CA LEU A 389 1.46 22.43 -3.55
C LEU A 389 0.18 23.03 -4.12
N GLN A 390 -0.93 22.66 -3.52
CA GLN A 390 -2.15 23.46 -3.55
C GLN A 390 -2.07 24.40 -2.34
N TYR A 391 -2.16 25.73 -2.55
CA TYR A 391 -1.96 26.67 -1.46
C TYR A 391 -2.72 27.98 -1.65
N TYR A 392 -2.93 28.67 -0.51
CA TYR A 392 -3.38 30.06 -0.44
C TYR A 392 -2.64 30.78 0.69
N VAL A 393 -2.18 32.01 0.44
CA VAL A 393 -1.52 32.90 1.42
C VAL A 393 -2.25 34.21 1.40
N LYS A 394 -2.62 34.72 2.57
CA LYS A 394 -3.34 36.00 2.70
C LYS A 394 -2.48 37.21 2.27
N ASP A 395 -1.22 37.23 2.69
CA ASP A 395 -0.28 38.28 2.32
C ASP A 395 0.20 38.08 0.87
N LYS A 396 0.09 39.14 0.04
CA LYS A 396 0.60 39.14 -1.35
C LYS A 396 2.13 38.95 -1.42
N LYS A 397 2.83 39.38 -0.36
CA LYS A 397 4.30 39.25 -0.23
C LYS A 397 4.62 38.77 1.18
N ILE A 398 5.35 37.66 1.27
CA ILE A 398 5.77 37.09 2.56
C ILE A 398 6.97 37.90 3.08
N ASP A 399 6.85 38.40 4.31
CA ASP A 399 7.95 39.02 5.05
C ASP A 399 8.80 37.91 5.71
N ASN A 400 10.09 37.84 5.36
CA ASN A 400 11.01 36.82 5.85
C ASN A 400 11.15 36.80 7.39
N ASN A 401 10.92 37.90 8.07
CA ASN A 401 11.10 38.04 9.51
C ASN A 401 9.81 37.85 10.32
N LYS A 402 8.65 37.93 9.67
CA LYS A 402 7.34 37.69 10.29
C LYS A 402 7.14 36.21 10.54
N VAL A 403 6.47 35.83 11.64
CA VAL A 403 5.99 34.51 11.90
C VAL A 403 4.58 34.34 11.34
N TYR A 404 4.36 33.28 10.55
CA TYR A 404 3.11 32.97 9.90
C TYR A 404 2.45 31.74 10.54
N LYS A 405 1.14 31.80 10.71
CA LYS A 405 0.29 30.67 11.11
C LYS A 405 -0.17 29.93 9.86
N VAL A 406 0.41 28.76 9.63
CA VAL A 406 0.19 27.98 8.43
C VAL A 406 -0.63 26.72 8.77
N ILE A 407 -1.80 26.57 8.13
CA ILE A 407 -2.59 25.35 8.17
C ILE A 407 -2.04 24.37 7.13
N THR A 408 -1.77 23.14 7.55
CA THR A 408 -1.35 22.10 6.63
C THR A 408 -1.72 20.69 7.15
N ASN A 409 -1.45 19.63 6.38
CA ASN A 409 -1.58 18.28 6.86
C ASN A 409 -0.35 17.84 7.66
N SER A 410 -0.54 16.91 8.60
CA SER A 410 0.54 16.43 9.48
C SER A 410 1.68 15.75 8.74
N TYR A 411 1.42 15.21 7.54
CA TYR A 411 2.42 14.51 6.73
C TYR A 411 3.53 15.47 6.27
N ILE A 412 3.17 16.55 5.56
CA ILE A 412 4.18 17.54 5.12
C ILE A 412 4.69 18.43 6.26
N ALA A 413 3.91 18.64 7.33
CA ALA A 413 4.38 19.33 8.53
C ALA A 413 5.54 18.59 9.23
N GLN A 414 5.67 17.28 9.02
CA GLN A 414 6.79 16.46 9.50
C GLN A 414 7.99 16.42 8.53
N GLY A 415 7.97 17.22 7.47
CA GLY A 415 9.04 17.26 6.47
C GLY A 415 8.96 16.18 5.38
N LYS A 416 7.85 15.41 5.32
CA LYS A 416 7.69 14.40 4.28
C LYS A 416 7.59 15.04 2.89
N ASP A 417 7.78 14.25 1.84
CA ASP A 417 7.86 14.70 0.44
C ASP A 417 8.92 15.80 0.21
N GLY A 418 9.94 15.90 1.10
CA GLY A 418 11.01 16.89 1.01
C GLY A 418 10.67 18.28 1.53
N TYR A 419 9.55 18.43 2.26
CA TYR A 419 9.16 19.68 2.92
C TYR A 419 9.97 19.95 4.20
N ASP A 420 11.29 19.72 4.14
CA ASP A 420 12.21 19.77 5.28
C ASP A 420 12.20 21.12 6.02
N ASN A 421 11.83 22.20 5.34
CA ASN A 421 11.78 23.53 5.96
C ASN A 421 10.70 23.65 7.06
N PHE A 422 9.71 22.73 7.10
CA PHE A 422 8.78 22.66 8.23
C PHE A 422 9.44 22.28 9.56
N LYS A 423 10.63 21.69 9.54
CA LYS A 423 11.42 21.40 10.78
C LYS A 423 11.79 22.65 11.57
N TYR A 424 11.80 23.82 10.92
CA TYR A 424 12.05 25.11 11.56
C TYR A 424 10.77 25.76 12.11
N GLY A 425 9.62 25.18 11.86
CA GLY A 425 8.33 25.59 12.40
C GLY A 425 7.97 24.80 13.65
N LYS A 426 6.95 25.28 14.37
CA LYS A 426 6.40 24.62 15.55
C LYS A 426 4.93 24.30 15.31
N VAL A 427 4.53 23.04 15.41
CA VAL A 427 3.11 22.67 15.46
C VAL A 427 2.52 23.20 16.77
N VAL A 428 1.58 24.12 16.66
CA VAL A 428 0.94 24.80 17.81
C VAL A 428 -0.48 24.31 18.07
N LYS A 429 -1.16 23.81 17.04
CA LYS A 429 -2.52 23.25 17.15
C LYS A 429 -2.68 22.03 16.26
N LYS A 430 -3.52 21.10 16.70
CA LYS A 430 -3.99 19.95 15.94
C LYS A 430 -5.51 19.99 15.91
N SER A 431 -6.12 19.82 14.73
CA SER A 431 -7.57 19.78 14.60
C SER A 431 -8.15 18.51 15.24
N PRO A 432 -9.20 18.62 16.06
CA PRO A 432 -9.93 17.47 16.55
C PRO A 432 -10.83 16.85 15.47
N VAL A 433 -10.98 17.52 14.32
CA VAL A 433 -11.86 17.10 13.23
C VAL A 433 -11.01 16.62 12.05
N PRO A 434 -11.21 15.39 11.58
CA PRO A 434 -10.48 14.86 10.43
C PRO A 434 -10.74 15.65 9.14
N PRO A 435 -9.79 15.69 8.19
CA PRO A 435 -9.94 16.46 6.94
C PRO A 435 -11.16 16.04 6.11
N THR A 436 -11.47 14.75 6.04
CA THR A 436 -12.67 14.24 5.36
C THR A 436 -13.95 14.78 5.96
N LYS A 437 -14.03 14.88 7.30
CA LYS A 437 -15.21 15.42 7.99
C LYS A 437 -15.36 16.91 7.76
N LEU A 438 -14.27 17.67 7.74
CA LEU A 438 -14.29 19.10 7.40
C LEU A 438 -14.74 19.33 5.95
N LEU A 439 -14.28 18.50 5.02
CA LEU A 439 -14.72 18.57 3.62
C LEU A 439 -16.21 18.25 3.48
N ILE A 440 -16.72 17.22 4.17
CA ILE A 440 -18.16 16.91 4.22
C ILE A 440 -18.97 18.07 4.75
N GLN A 441 -18.56 18.68 5.88
CA GLN A 441 -19.24 19.85 6.46
C GLN A 441 -19.25 21.01 5.46
N THR A 442 -18.12 21.29 4.83
CA THR A 442 -17.99 22.35 3.84
C THR A 442 -18.90 22.15 2.64
N LEU A 443 -19.00 20.92 2.12
CA LEU A 443 -19.89 20.58 1.00
C LEU A 443 -21.36 20.74 1.39
N LYS A 444 -21.76 20.24 2.57
CA LYS A 444 -23.13 20.40 3.09
C LYS A 444 -23.54 21.87 3.29
N GLU A 445 -22.62 22.71 3.77
CA GLU A 445 -22.87 24.15 3.92
C GLU A 445 -22.94 24.87 2.57
N MET A 446 -22.07 24.50 1.64
CA MET A 446 -22.07 25.09 0.30
C MET A 446 -23.32 24.73 -0.50
N GLN A 447 -23.81 23.47 -0.38
CA GLN A 447 -24.90 22.85 -1.14
C GLN A 447 -24.68 22.88 -2.66
N VAL A 448 -24.33 24.04 -3.21
CA VAL A 448 -24.00 24.27 -4.62
C VAL A 448 -22.61 24.85 -4.73
N ILE A 449 -21.75 24.22 -5.55
CA ILE A 449 -20.36 24.66 -5.79
C ILE A 449 -20.31 25.47 -7.08
N THR A 450 -19.82 26.71 -6.98
CA THR A 450 -19.61 27.64 -8.09
C THR A 450 -18.22 28.28 -7.96
N ASP A 451 -17.69 28.85 -9.02
CA ASP A 451 -16.40 29.57 -8.97
C ASP A 451 -16.42 30.71 -7.93
N LYS A 452 -17.55 31.42 -7.80
CA LYS A 452 -17.70 32.48 -6.80
C LYS A 452 -17.55 31.98 -5.37
N LYS A 453 -18.07 30.79 -5.05
CA LYS A 453 -17.98 30.19 -3.69
C LYS A 453 -16.60 29.61 -3.38
N LEU A 454 -15.78 29.35 -4.40
CA LEU A 454 -14.39 28.87 -4.24
C LEU A 454 -13.37 30.01 -4.22
N ASN A 455 -13.82 31.29 -4.17
CA ASN A 455 -12.90 32.39 -4.03
C ASN A 455 -12.55 32.61 -2.57
N PHE A 456 -11.25 32.52 -2.23
CA PHE A 456 -10.73 32.74 -0.87
C PHE A 456 -11.01 34.16 -0.32
N GLU A 457 -11.22 35.14 -1.17
CA GLU A 457 -11.60 36.49 -0.75
C GLU A 457 -12.99 36.54 -0.08
N ASN A 458 -13.78 35.48 -0.19
CA ASN A 458 -15.12 35.36 0.40
C ASN A 458 -15.12 34.47 1.67
N LEU A 459 -13.96 34.02 2.14
CA LEU A 459 -13.75 33.23 3.35
C LEU A 459 -13.15 34.10 4.46
#